data_6f2b911296486a5175c64a5e7e74c954
#
_entry.id   6f2b911296486a5175c64a5e7e74c954
#
_cell.length_a   1.000
_cell.length_b   1.000
_cell.length_c   1.000
_cell.angle_alpha   90.00
_cell.angle_beta   90.00
_cell.angle_gamma   90.00
#
_symmetry.space_group_name_H-M   'P 1'
#
loop_
_entity.id
_entity.type
_entity.pdbx_description
1 polymer ?
#
loop_
_entity_poly.entity_id
_entity_poly.type
_entity_poly.pdbx_seq_one_letter_code
_entity_poly.pdbx_strand_id
1 'polypeptide(L)'
;MFGTRLHTLRKERKLRQEDMAKQLGIARTTYAMYEQGNREPDYNTLIKLATFFEVSIDYLLGTTEIRKATDIQDPELYQWFKDINNATPQKREELKKFWEFIIQRED
;
A
#
# COMPACT_ATOMS: atom_id res chain seq x y z
N MET A 1 -6.38 -8.53 -3.29
CA MET A 1 -5.39 -7.74 -2.59
C MET A 1 -5.84 -6.33 -2.31
N PHE A 2 -6.29 -5.60 -3.33
CA PHE A 2 -6.80 -4.25 -3.14
C PHE A 2 -7.98 -4.21 -2.17
N GLY A 3 -8.99 -5.03 -2.40
CA GLY A 3 -10.19 -5.04 -1.57
C GLY A 3 -9.90 -5.43 -0.13
N THR A 4 -9.02 -6.39 0.09
CA THR A 4 -8.62 -6.83 1.42
C THR A 4 -7.90 -5.73 2.18
N ARG A 5 -6.99 -5.03 1.52
CA ARG A 5 -6.27 -3.92 2.15
C ARG A 5 -7.20 -2.77 2.48
N LEU A 6 -8.11 -2.46 1.56
CA LEU A 6 -9.11 -1.41 1.77
C LEU A 6 -9.98 -1.74 2.99
N HIS A 7 -10.44 -2.98 3.08
CA HIS A 7 -11.23 -3.46 4.22
C HIS A 7 -10.45 -3.31 5.53
N THR A 8 -9.18 -3.73 5.56
CA THR A 8 -8.33 -3.63 6.74
C THR A 8 -8.15 -2.19 7.20
N LEU A 9 -7.84 -1.29 6.25
CA LEU A 9 -7.66 0.13 6.58
C LEU A 9 -8.93 0.75 7.15
N ARG A 10 -10.07 0.41 6.57
CA ARG A 10 -11.35 0.89 7.07
C ARG A 10 -11.61 0.41 8.49
N LYS A 11 -11.39 -0.87 8.74
CA LYS A 11 -11.61 -1.46 10.07
C LYS A 11 -10.68 -0.88 11.12
N GLU A 12 -9.44 -0.58 10.76
CA GLU A 12 -8.50 0.04 11.67
C GLU A 12 -9.00 1.39 12.19
N ARG A 13 -9.71 2.12 11.35
CA ARG A 13 -10.30 3.42 11.72
C ARG A 13 -11.70 3.29 12.30
N LYS A 14 -12.20 2.07 12.45
CA LYS A 14 -13.54 1.79 13.00
C LYS A 14 -14.64 2.47 12.18
N LEU A 15 -14.45 2.54 10.87
CA LEU A 15 -15.41 3.13 9.95
C LEU A 15 -16.29 2.03 9.34
N ARG A 16 -17.52 2.42 8.97
CA ARG A 16 -18.45 1.55 8.26
C ARG A 16 -18.31 1.78 6.76
N GLN A 17 -18.77 0.81 5.96
CA GLN A 17 -18.80 0.97 4.50
C GLN A 17 -19.59 2.21 4.11
N GLU A 18 -20.67 2.48 4.82
CA GLU A 18 -21.51 3.67 4.61
C GLU A 18 -20.72 4.96 4.79
N ASP A 19 -19.85 5.02 5.80
CA ASP A 19 -19.02 6.19 6.05
C ASP A 19 -18.04 6.44 4.89
N MET A 20 -17.46 5.37 4.36
CA MET A 20 -16.56 5.47 3.23
C MET A 20 -17.28 5.90 1.96
N ALA A 21 -18.48 5.38 1.74
CA ALA A 21 -19.28 5.78 0.58
C ALA A 21 -19.59 7.27 0.60
N LYS A 22 -19.91 7.82 1.77
CA LYS A 22 -20.13 9.25 1.93
C LYS A 22 -18.88 10.07 1.63
N GLN A 23 -17.72 9.60 2.10
CA GLN A 23 -16.45 10.28 1.84
C GLN A 23 -16.14 10.35 0.35
N LEU A 24 -16.48 9.31 -0.39
CA LEU A 24 -16.19 9.23 -1.82
C LEU A 24 -17.31 9.79 -2.70
N GLY A 25 -18.47 10.10 -2.11
CA GLY A 25 -19.63 10.58 -2.88
C GLY A 25 -20.23 9.51 -3.77
N ILE A 26 -20.22 8.26 -3.34
CA ILE A 26 -20.74 7.13 -4.11
C ILE A 26 -21.75 6.33 -3.27
N ALA A 27 -22.45 5.40 -3.91
CA ALA A 27 -23.36 4.52 -3.20
C ALA A 27 -22.61 3.51 -2.35
N ARG A 28 -23.20 3.11 -1.21
CA ARG A 28 -22.61 2.08 -0.34
C ARG A 28 -22.37 0.77 -1.10
N THR A 29 -23.30 0.40 -1.97
CA THR A 29 -23.17 -0.83 -2.76
C THR A 29 -21.96 -0.78 -3.69
N THR A 30 -21.67 0.38 -4.27
CA THR A 30 -20.50 0.57 -5.11
C THR A 30 -19.22 0.42 -4.29
N TYR A 31 -19.19 1.04 -3.12
CA TYR A 31 -18.02 0.91 -2.23
C TYR A 31 -17.82 -0.54 -1.80
N ALA A 32 -18.91 -1.23 -1.43
CA ALA A 32 -18.84 -2.62 -1.01
C ALA A 32 -18.22 -3.51 -2.10
N MET A 33 -18.52 -3.23 -3.37
CA MET A 33 -17.96 -3.98 -4.49
C MET A 33 -16.44 -3.80 -4.59
N TYR A 34 -15.93 -2.64 -4.20
CA TYR A 34 -14.46 -2.42 -4.15
C TYR A 34 -13.81 -3.36 -3.14
N GLU A 35 -14.39 -3.49 -1.95
CA GLU A 35 -13.84 -4.38 -0.92
C GLU A 35 -13.97 -5.85 -1.31
N GLN A 36 -15.02 -6.20 -2.04
CA GLN A 36 -15.25 -7.58 -2.50
C GLN A 36 -14.39 -7.96 -3.69
N GLY A 37 -13.76 -6.99 -4.34
CA GLY A 37 -12.97 -7.24 -5.53
C GLY A 37 -13.80 -7.41 -6.80
N ASN A 38 -15.09 -7.05 -6.75
CA ASN A 38 -16.00 -7.19 -7.89
C ASN A 38 -16.03 -5.97 -8.80
N ARG A 39 -15.39 -4.89 -8.39
CA ARG A 39 -15.31 -3.65 -9.16
C ARG A 39 -14.01 -2.92 -8.80
N GLU A 40 -13.35 -2.41 -9.82
CA GLU A 40 -12.14 -1.60 -9.61
C GLU A 40 -12.54 -0.11 -9.58
N PRO A 41 -11.98 0.67 -8.64
CA PRO A 41 -12.20 2.11 -8.64
C PRO A 41 -11.49 2.76 -9.82
N ASP A 42 -12.00 3.90 -10.27
CA ASP A 42 -11.29 4.70 -11.25
C ASP A 42 -10.06 5.35 -10.61
N TYR A 43 -9.24 5.99 -11.44
CA TYR A 43 -7.99 6.58 -10.99
C TYR A 43 -8.21 7.65 -9.92
N ASN A 44 -9.21 8.52 -10.13
CA ASN A 44 -9.50 9.59 -9.18
C ASN A 44 -9.96 9.05 -7.82
N THR A 45 -10.80 8.02 -7.84
CA THR A 45 -11.27 7.38 -6.60
C THR A 45 -10.11 6.71 -5.87
N LEU A 46 -9.20 6.09 -6.62
CA LEU A 46 -8.02 5.45 -6.04
C LEU A 46 -7.14 6.49 -5.32
N ILE A 47 -6.93 7.65 -5.95
CA ILE A 47 -6.17 8.74 -5.33
C ILE A 47 -6.86 9.23 -4.05
N LYS A 48 -8.19 9.38 -4.09
CA LYS A 48 -8.95 9.79 -2.91
C LYS A 48 -8.81 8.81 -1.75
N LEU A 49 -8.87 7.52 -2.06
CA LEU A 49 -8.71 6.48 -1.05
C LEU A 49 -7.30 6.50 -0.43
N ALA A 50 -6.28 6.61 -1.26
CA ALA A 50 -4.90 6.68 -0.78
C ALA A 50 -4.68 7.89 0.12
N THR A 51 -5.20 9.03 -0.30
CA THR A 51 -5.10 10.27 0.47
C THR A 51 -5.85 10.18 1.80
N PHE A 52 -7.06 9.63 1.76
CA PHE A 52 -7.88 9.51 2.97
C PHE A 52 -7.22 8.62 4.01
N PHE A 53 -6.68 7.48 3.60
CA PHE A 53 -6.02 6.55 4.51
C PHE A 53 -4.56 6.88 4.75
N GLU A 54 -4.04 7.92 4.10
CA GLU A 54 -2.65 8.35 4.24
C GLU A 54 -1.67 7.21 3.92
N VAL A 55 -1.95 6.51 2.84
CA VAL A 55 -1.10 5.43 2.32
C VAL A 55 -0.77 5.71 0.85
N SER A 56 0.24 5.03 0.33
CA SER A 56 0.57 5.11 -1.09
C SER A 56 -0.42 4.31 -1.93
N ILE A 57 -0.54 4.66 -3.20
CA ILE A 57 -1.33 3.88 -4.15
C ILE A 57 -0.74 2.48 -4.27
N ASP A 58 0.59 2.36 -4.26
CA ASP A 58 1.28 1.07 -4.32
C ASP A 58 0.87 0.16 -3.16
N TYR A 59 0.73 0.72 -1.96
CA TYR A 59 0.26 -0.06 -0.83
C TYR A 59 -1.16 -0.57 -1.05
N LEU A 60 -2.05 0.29 -1.54
CA LEU A 60 -3.42 -0.12 -1.83
C LEU A 60 -3.48 -1.23 -2.88
N LEU A 61 -2.64 -1.14 -3.91
CA LEU A 61 -2.61 -2.13 -4.98
C LEU A 61 -1.89 -3.43 -4.58
N GLY A 62 -1.26 -3.45 -3.42
CA GLY A 62 -0.58 -4.64 -2.94
C GLY A 62 0.82 -4.85 -3.47
N THR A 63 1.42 -3.83 -4.09
CA THR A 63 2.77 -3.94 -4.66
C THR A 63 3.87 -3.68 -3.63
N THR A 64 3.52 -3.16 -2.46
CA THR A 64 4.46 -2.94 -1.35
C THR A 64 3.77 -3.19 -0.02
N GLU A 65 4.53 -3.59 0.97
CA GLU A 65 4.06 -3.72 2.35
C GLU A 65 4.23 -2.42 3.14
N ILE A 66 4.92 -1.44 2.58
CA ILE A 66 5.16 -0.15 3.23
C ILE A 66 4.03 0.80 2.90
N ARG A 67 3.30 1.24 3.91
CA ARG A 67 2.12 2.12 3.73
C ARG A 67 2.51 3.45 3.12
N LYS A 68 3.59 4.04 3.61
CA LYS A 68 4.11 5.33 3.14
C LYS A 68 5.62 5.32 3.28
N ALA A 69 6.32 5.94 2.33
CA ALA A 69 7.76 6.10 2.44
C ALA A 69 8.13 6.90 3.70
N THR A 70 7.29 7.86 4.09
CA THR A 70 7.50 8.69 5.28
C THR A 70 7.36 7.91 6.59
N ASP A 71 6.84 6.68 6.56
CA ASP A 71 6.77 5.83 7.75
C ASP A 71 8.14 5.31 8.15
N ILE A 72 9.12 5.41 7.25
CA ILE A 72 10.51 5.08 7.56
C ILE A 72 11.12 6.31 8.23
N GLN A 73 11.39 6.21 9.54
CA GLN A 73 11.83 7.35 10.33
C GLN A 73 13.33 7.65 10.25
N ASP A 74 14.13 6.64 9.90
CA ASP A 74 15.58 6.80 9.73
C ASP A 74 15.86 7.42 8.37
N PRO A 75 16.44 8.66 8.31
CA PRO A 75 16.70 9.32 7.03
C PRO A 75 17.65 8.54 6.12
N GLU A 76 18.64 7.87 6.70
CA GLU A 76 19.60 7.07 5.94
C GLU A 76 18.92 5.85 5.33
N LEU A 77 18.12 5.16 6.13
CA LEU A 77 17.34 4.01 5.66
C LEU A 77 16.32 4.42 4.61
N TYR A 78 15.68 5.56 4.80
CA TYR A 78 14.71 6.11 3.85
C TYR A 78 15.37 6.37 2.50
N GLN A 79 16.54 6.99 2.48
CA GLN A 79 17.27 7.26 1.25
C GLN A 79 17.66 5.95 0.56
N TRP A 80 18.12 4.98 1.33
CA TRP A 80 18.50 3.66 0.83
C TRP A 80 17.31 2.95 0.20
N PHE A 81 16.16 2.99 0.86
CA PHE A 81 14.93 2.43 0.34
C PHE A 81 14.55 3.06 -1.01
N LYS A 82 14.68 4.38 -1.13
CA LYS A 82 14.39 5.06 -2.40
C LYS A 82 15.33 4.61 -3.51
N ASP A 83 16.61 4.47 -3.18
CA ASP A 83 17.61 4.01 -4.15
C ASP A 83 17.30 2.60 -4.64
N ILE A 84 16.92 1.70 -3.74
CA ILE A 84 16.54 0.33 -4.09
C ILE A 84 15.28 0.33 -4.97
N ASN A 85 14.31 1.14 -4.62
CA ASN A 85 13.05 1.21 -5.36
C ASN A 85 13.26 1.70 -6.79
N ASN A 86 14.27 2.55 -7.01
CA ASN A 86 14.61 3.07 -8.33
C ASN A 86 15.63 2.22 -9.08
N ALA A 87 16.17 1.18 -8.45
CA ALA A 87 17.14 0.31 -9.08
C ALA A 87 16.50 -0.60 -10.12
N THR A 88 17.32 -1.08 -11.06
CA THR A 88 16.85 -2.05 -12.06
C THR A 88 16.45 -3.35 -11.37
N PRO A 89 15.54 -4.13 -11.97
CA PRO A 89 15.16 -5.43 -11.41
C PRO A 89 16.37 -6.34 -11.16
N GLN A 90 17.37 -6.29 -12.04
CA GLN A 90 18.58 -7.08 -11.88
C GLN A 90 19.38 -6.69 -10.64
N LYS A 91 19.53 -5.38 -10.42
CA LYS A 91 20.25 -4.89 -9.23
C LYS A 91 19.51 -5.22 -7.94
N ARG A 92 18.19 -5.14 -7.96
CA ARG A 92 17.38 -5.51 -6.79
C ARG A 92 17.52 -6.98 -6.47
N GLU A 93 17.58 -7.84 -7.49
CA GLU A 93 17.78 -9.28 -7.29
C GLU A 93 19.14 -9.58 -6.69
N GLU A 94 20.20 -8.92 -7.16
CA GLU A 94 21.53 -9.06 -6.61
C GLU A 94 21.61 -8.63 -5.14
N LEU A 95 20.94 -7.51 -4.82
CA LEU A 95 20.88 -7.02 -3.45
C LEU A 95 20.15 -8.00 -2.55
N LYS A 96 19.08 -8.60 -3.03
CA LYS A 96 18.32 -9.59 -2.29
C LYS A 96 19.17 -10.79 -1.94
N LYS A 97 19.95 -11.29 -2.90
CA LYS A 97 20.84 -12.42 -2.67
C LYS A 97 21.92 -12.08 -1.63
N PHE A 98 22.46 -10.88 -1.72
CA PHE A 98 23.45 -10.41 -0.75
C PHE A 98 22.87 -10.34 0.65
N TRP A 99 21.65 -9.83 0.78
CA TRP A 99 20.95 -9.72 2.06
C TRP A 99 20.69 -11.11 2.66
N GLU A 100 20.26 -12.06 1.85
CA GLU A 100 20.03 -13.43 2.29
C GLU A 100 21.33 -14.07 2.80
N PHE A 101 22.43 -13.78 2.12
CA PHE A 101 23.75 -14.26 2.54
C PHE A 101 24.15 -13.70 3.91
N ILE A 102 23.92 -12.41 4.12
CA ILE A 102 24.24 -11.75 5.40
C ILE A 102 23.42 -12.35 6.54
N ILE A 103 22.12 -12.56 6.32
CA ILE A 103 21.25 -13.15 7.34
C ILE A 103 21.74 -14.54 7.73
N GLN A 104 22.12 -15.37 6.77
CA GLN A 104 22.59 -16.72 7.04
C GLN A 104 23.90 -16.73 7.82
N ARG A 105 24.72 -15.71 7.68
CA ARG A 105 26.00 -15.61 8.38
C ARG A 105 25.88 -15.30 9.86
N GLU A 106 24.77 -14.71 10.26
CA GLU A 106 24.58 -14.29 11.65
C GLU A 106 24.22 -15.46 12.57
N ASP A 107 23.90 -16.59 12.00
CA ASP A 107 23.63 -17.81 12.76
C ASP A 107 24.92 -18.59 13.00
#